data_41a1af87ede93db31eef9504bad85f19
#
_entry.id   41a1af87ede93db31eef9504bad85f19
#
_cell.length_a   1.000
_cell.length_b   1.000
_cell.length_c   1.000
_cell.angle_alpha   90.00
_cell.angle_beta   90.00
_cell.angle_gamma   90.00
#
_symmetry.space_group_name_H-M   'P 1'
#
loop_
_entity.id
_entity.type
_entity.pdbx_description
1 polymer ?
#
loop_
_entity_poly.entity_id
_entity_poly.type
_entity_poly.pdbx_seq_one_letter_code
_entity_poly.pdbx_strand_id
1 'polypeptide(L)'
;HNETSCGMMNPLKEIMDVLREFPDVISVIDTVSSFSVVPIPKDDWGIDVILTGSQKALAMPPGLALFSVSERAFQRAEQIEGRGYYFDFLEFRSNHAKGMTPSTPVIPLIHALNYTLNKLFNEGVENRHERHYRLNQLVHKWAEGHGFELLPQKQFASKSLTCLRNNLDIDLASFVKTLRESKKISIDGGYGKIKGKTFRISNMGDETDESINHLLSSMDEVLVPFLP
;
A
#
# COMPACT_ATOMS: atom_id res chain seq x y z
N HIS A 1 6.53 -0.64 -6.15
CA HIS A 1 5.53 0.21 -6.84
C HIS A 1 5.17 1.44 -6.03
N ASN A 2 4.77 1.30 -4.78
CA ASN A 2 4.32 2.42 -3.92
C ASN A 2 5.18 2.53 -2.67
N GLU A 3 5.97 3.61 -2.58
CA GLU A 3 6.85 3.88 -1.43
C GLU A 3 6.07 4.60 -0.32
N THR A 4 5.73 3.84 0.71
CA THR A 4 4.89 4.32 1.82
C THR A 4 5.56 5.41 2.65
N SER A 5 6.88 5.39 2.77
CA SER A 5 7.62 6.33 3.62
C SER A 5 7.52 7.77 3.15
N CYS A 6 7.46 7.99 1.85
CA CYS A 6 7.38 9.32 1.23
C CYS A 6 6.09 9.55 0.43
N GLY A 7 5.17 8.57 0.36
CA GLY A 7 3.92 8.70 -0.37
C GLY A 7 4.08 8.81 -1.88
N MET A 8 5.10 8.14 -2.44
CA MET A 8 5.39 8.16 -3.87
C MET A 8 4.98 6.85 -4.53
N MET A 9 4.39 6.92 -5.71
CA MET A 9 4.08 5.78 -6.55
C MET A 9 4.92 5.85 -7.83
N ASN A 10 5.68 4.78 -8.09
CA ASN A 10 6.52 4.68 -9.27
C ASN A 10 5.67 4.45 -10.54
N PRO A 11 6.07 4.95 -11.70
CA PRO A 11 5.38 4.74 -12.97
C PRO A 11 5.63 3.31 -13.48
N LEU A 12 4.95 2.33 -12.87
CA LEU A 12 5.23 0.91 -13.05
C LEU A 12 5.04 0.45 -14.50
N LYS A 13 4.01 0.97 -15.19
CA LYS A 13 3.76 0.63 -16.60
C LYS A 13 4.95 1.00 -17.49
N GLU A 14 5.44 2.21 -17.34
CA GLU A 14 6.58 2.73 -18.10
C GLU A 14 7.87 1.96 -17.79
N ILE A 15 8.06 1.59 -16.51
CA ILE A 15 9.20 0.74 -16.10
C ILE A 15 9.10 -0.63 -16.77
N MET A 16 7.91 -1.23 -16.79
CA MET A 16 7.71 -2.54 -17.43
C MET A 16 7.87 -2.47 -18.94
N ASP A 17 7.51 -1.37 -19.60
CA ASP A 17 7.74 -1.18 -21.03
C ASP A 17 9.25 -1.18 -21.36
N VAL A 18 10.06 -0.53 -20.53
CA VAL A 18 11.53 -0.58 -20.68
C VAL A 18 12.05 -2.00 -20.40
N LEU A 19 11.56 -2.69 -19.39
CA LEU A 19 12.01 -4.05 -19.05
C LEU A 19 11.72 -5.08 -20.15
N ARG A 20 10.76 -4.84 -21.03
CA ARG A 20 10.51 -5.71 -22.20
C ARG A 20 11.68 -5.80 -23.16
N GLU A 21 12.55 -4.80 -23.17
CA GLU A 21 13.80 -4.81 -23.98
C GLU A 21 14.88 -5.75 -23.38
N PHE A 22 14.67 -6.25 -22.16
CA PHE A 22 15.62 -7.07 -21.41
C PHE A 22 14.99 -8.43 -21.04
N PRO A 23 14.84 -9.35 -21.99
CA PRO A 23 14.10 -10.61 -21.80
C PRO A 23 14.70 -11.53 -20.72
N ASP A 24 15.96 -11.38 -20.38
CA ASP A 24 16.64 -12.19 -19.35
C ASP A 24 16.39 -11.67 -17.92
N VAL A 25 15.80 -10.50 -17.77
CA VAL A 25 15.50 -9.89 -16.47
C VAL A 25 14.13 -10.36 -15.98
N ILE A 26 14.09 -10.93 -14.78
CA ILE A 26 12.85 -11.27 -14.08
C ILE A 26 12.42 -10.09 -13.22
N SER A 27 11.18 -9.64 -13.41
CA SER A 27 10.60 -8.55 -12.64
C SER A 27 9.94 -9.07 -11.36
N VAL A 28 10.29 -8.48 -10.21
CA VAL A 28 9.67 -8.75 -8.91
C VAL A 28 9.17 -7.44 -8.33
N ILE A 29 7.86 -7.28 -8.25
CA ILE A 29 7.22 -6.02 -7.86
C ILE A 29 6.58 -6.14 -6.48
N ASP A 30 7.09 -5.35 -5.54
CA ASP A 30 6.41 -5.12 -4.26
C ASP A 30 5.21 -4.21 -4.48
N THR A 31 4.02 -4.77 -4.23
CA THR A 31 2.73 -4.05 -4.32
C THR A 31 2.05 -3.91 -2.95
N VAL A 32 2.78 -4.11 -1.86
CA VAL A 32 2.23 -4.11 -0.49
C VAL A 32 1.36 -2.89 -0.21
N SER A 33 1.73 -1.72 -0.69
CA SER A 33 0.97 -0.48 -0.46
C SER A 33 0.18 0.02 -1.68
N SER A 34 0.08 -0.76 -2.76
CA SER A 34 -0.69 -0.41 -3.97
C SER A 34 -1.69 -1.48 -4.39
N PHE A 35 -1.53 -2.72 -3.94
CA PHE A 35 -2.43 -3.82 -4.24
C PHE A 35 -3.87 -3.48 -3.85
N SER A 36 -4.82 -3.74 -4.73
CA SER A 36 -6.25 -3.42 -4.63
C SER A 36 -6.61 -1.92 -4.44
N VAL A 37 -5.63 -1.02 -4.47
CA VAL A 37 -5.84 0.43 -4.44
C VAL A 37 -5.86 1.02 -5.85
N VAL A 38 -4.99 0.52 -6.72
CA VAL A 38 -4.90 0.92 -8.12
C VAL A 38 -4.85 -0.32 -9.02
N PRO A 39 -5.24 -0.21 -10.29
CA PRO A 39 -5.09 -1.30 -11.25
C PRO A 39 -3.63 -1.69 -11.44
N ILE A 40 -3.34 -2.99 -11.38
CA ILE A 40 -2.04 -3.56 -11.69
C ILE A 40 -2.28 -4.80 -12.56
N PRO A 41 -2.51 -4.64 -13.87
CA PRO A 41 -2.77 -5.75 -14.77
C PRO A 41 -1.46 -6.50 -15.03
N LYS A 42 -1.13 -7.40 -14.12
CA LYS A 42 0.14 -8.12 -14.05
C LYS A 42 0.52 -8.79 -15.38
N ASP A 43 -0.44 -9.49 -15.97
CA ASP A 43 -0.18 -10.29 -17.18
C ASP A 43 -0.04 -9.39 -18.42
N ASP A 44 -0.87 -8.35 -18.55
CA ASP A 44 -0.79 -7.39 -19.65
C ASP A 44 0.51 -6.58 -19.64
N TRP A 45 1.01 -6.26 -18.44
CA TRP A 45 2.28 -5.55 -18.28
C TRP A 45 3.50 -6.48 -18.32
N GLY A 46 3.29 -7.80 -18.31
CA GLY A 46 4.35 -8.79 -18.35
C GLY A 46 5.17 -8.86 -17.05
N ILE A 47 4.54 -8.58 -15.93
CA ILE A 47 5.17 -8.67 -14.61
C ILE A 47 5.32 -10.14 -14.23
N ASP A 48 6.51 -10.55 -13.81
CA ASP A 48 6.77 -11.95 -13.45
C ASP A 48 6.28 -12.30 -12.06
N VAL A 49 6.60 -11.47 -11.09
CA VAL A 49 6.19 -11.68 -9.70
C VAL A 49 5.61 -10.41 -9.14
N ILE A 50 4.41 -10.50 -8.55
CA ILE A 50 3.87 -9.48 -7.65
C ILE A 50 3.70 -10.08 -6.27
N LEU A 51 3.90 -9.25 -5.25
CA LEU A 51 3.67 -9.63 -3.85
C LEU A 51 2.95 -8.53 -3.09
N THR A 52 2.17 -8.94 -2.09
CA THR A 52 1.50 -8.03 -1.15
C THR A 52 1.42 -8.64 0.24
N GLY A 53 1.08 -7.82 1.23
CA GLY A 53 0.84 -8.25 2.61
C GLY A 53 -0.61 -8.04 3.03
N SER A 54 -1.07 -8.81 4.00
CA SER A 54 -2.45 -8.76 4.51
C SER A 54 -2.81 -7.47 5.24
N GLN A 55 -1.83 -6.79 5.87
CA GLN A 55 -2.03 -5.66 6.80
C GLN A 55 -2.16 -4.28 6.14
N LYS A 56 -2.30 -4.20 4.84
CA LYS A 56 -2.47 -2.94 4.08
C LYS A 56 -3.88 -2.84 3.51
N ALA A 57 -4.03 -2.65 2.23
CA ALA A 57 -5.33 -2.45 1.60
C ALA A 57 -6.30 -3.65 1.72
N LEU A 58 -5.82 -4.82 2.10
CA LEU A 58 -6.69 -5.96 2.44
C LEU A 58 -7.37 -5.82 3.81
N ALA A 59 -6.99 -4.83 4.62
CA ALA A 59 -7.60 -4.51 5.92
C ALA A 59 -7.64 -5.71 6.90
N MET A 60 -6.58 -6.51 6.91
CA MET A 60 -6.43 -7.68 7.77
C MET A 60 -5.27 -7.49 8.76
N PRO A 61 -5.20 -8.28 9.84
CA PRO A 61 -4.00 -8.36 10.65
C PRO A 61 -2.77 -8.78 9.82
N PRO A 62 -1.54 -8.36 10.22
CA PRO A 62 -0.32 -8.85 9.59
C PRO A 62 -0.14 -10.35 9.83
N GLY A 63 0.50 -11.05 8.89
CA GLY A 63 0.83 -12.47 9.04
C GLY A 63 0.65 -13.31 7.78
N LEU A 64 0.14 -12.74 6.67
CA LEU A 64 0.15 -13.38 5.37
C LEU A 64 0.90 -12.52 4.34
N ALA A 65 1.69 -13.19 3.52
CA ALA A 65 2.16 -12.68 2.25
C ALA A 65 1.42 -13.41 1.12
N LEU A 66 0.93 -12.66 0.15
CA LEU A 66 0.32 -13.20 -1.06
C LEU A 66 1.21 -12.84 -2.24
N PHE A 67 1.36 -13.76 -3.17
CA PHE A 67 2.15 -13.52 -4.36
C PHE A 67 1.59 -14.28 -5.57
N SER A 68 1.87 -13.76 -6.76
CA SER A 68 1.58 -14.43 -8.03
C SER A 68 2.87 -14.50 -8.83
N VAL A 69 3.16 -15.67 -9.42
CA VAL A 69 4.40 -15.97 -10.13
C VAL A 69 4.10 -16.37 -11.55
N SER A 70 4.81 -15.81 -12.55
CA SER A 70 4.70 -16.18 -13.95
C SER A 70 5.40 -17.52 -14.22
N GLU A 71 5.02 -18.19 -15.31
CA GLU A 71 5.73 -19.40 -15.75
C GLU A 71 7.18 -19.11 -16.09
N ARG A 72 7.50 -17.95 -16.64
CA ARG A 72 8.88 -17.50 -16.92
C ARG A 72 9.71 -17.41 -15.64
N ALA A 73 9.13 -16.90 -14.55
CA ALA A 73 9.82 -16.85 -13.26
C ALA A 73 10.05 -18.25 -12.66
N PHE A 74 9.10 -19.18 -12.82
CA PHE A 74 9.29 -20.57 -12.42
C PHE A 74 10.42 -21.24 -13.21
N GLN A 75 10.44 -21.10 -14.54
CA GLN A 75 11.52 -21.63 -15.40
C GLN A 75 12.88 -21.05 -15.00
N ARG A 76 12.93 -19.77 -14.64
CA ARG A 76 14.17 -19.16 -14.14
C ARG A 76 14.58 -19.76 -12.79
N ALA A 77 13.63 -19.99 -11.88
CA ALA A 77 13.89 -20.59 -10.57
C ALA A 77 14.46 -22.03 -10.71
N GLU A 78 14.02 -22.81 -11.68
CA GLU A 78 14.55 -24.15 -11.96
C GLU A 78 16.04 -24.16 -12.31
N GLN A 79 16.55 -23.06 -12.88
CA GLN A 79 17.95 -22.90 -13.27
C GLN A 79 18.86 -22.42 -12.13
N ILE A 80 18.29 -22.04 -10.99
CA ILE A 80 19.03 -21.46 -9.87
C ILE A 80 19.22 -22.50 -8.76
N GLU A 81 20.48 -22.76 -8.42
CA GLU A 81 20.83 -23.58 -7.26
C GLU A 81 20.82 -22.76 -5.96
N GLY A 82 20.68 -23.42 -4.83
CA GLY A 82 20.81 -22.79 -3.51
C GLY A 82 19.66 -21.84 -3.14
N ARG A 83 18.45 -22.07 -3.67
CA ARG A 83 17.25 -21.24 -3.41
C ARG A 83 16.79 -21.24 -1.95
N GLY A 84 17.32 -22.16 -1.14
CA GLY A 84 16.82 -22.39 0.22
C GLY A 84 15.52 -23.20 0.24
N TYR A 85 14.86 -23.22 1.38
CA TYR A 85 13.61 -23.98 1.53
C TYR A 85 12.40 -23.06 1.66
N TYR A 86 12.46 -22.08 2.58
CA TYR A 86 11.28 -21.29 2.98
C TYR A 86 10.81 -20.32 1.88
N PHE A 87 11.71 -19.81 1.06
CA PHE A 87 11.39 -18.84 -0.01
C PHE A 87 11.50 -19.45 -1.42
N ASP A 88 11.52 -20.78 -1.53
CA ASP A 88 11.62 -21.46 -2.83
C ASP A 88 10.26 -21.53 -3.51
N PHE A 89 10.07 -20.81 -4.61
CA PHE A 89 8.85 -20.85 -5.41
C PHE A 89 8.50 -22.24 -5.93
N LEU A 90 9.49 -23.11 -6.20
CA LEU A 90 9.23 -24.47 -6.66
C LEU A 90 8.62 -25.33 -5.55
N GLU A 91 9.05 -25.14 -4.29
CA GLU A 91 8.41 -25.76 -3.13
C GLU A 91 6.97 -25.29 -2.97
N PHE A 92 6.69 -23.99 -3.12
CA PHE A 92 5.34 -23.46 -3.10
C PHE A 92 4.49 -24.06 -4.21
N ARG A 93 4.98 -24.10 -5.46
CA ARG A 93 4.27 -24.68 -6.61
C ARG A 93 3.94 -26.17 -6.39
N SER A 94 4.93 -26.96 -5.95
CA SER A 94 4.77 -28.40 -5.68
C SER A 94 3.73 -28.68 -4.58
N ASN A 95 3.75 -27.91 -3.50
CA ASN A 95 2.80 -28.07 -2.40
C ASN A 95 1.41 -27.56 -2.80
N HIS A 96 1.31 -26.44 -3.50
CA HIS A 96 0.04 -25.89 -3.99
C HIS A 96 -0.71 -26.89 -4.88
N ALA A 97 -0.01 -27.59 -5.76
CA ALA A 97 -0.60 -28.63 -6.61
C ALA A 97 -1.25 -29.78 -5.81
N LYS A 98 -0.87 -29.96 -4.55
CA LYS A 98 -1.42 -30.95 -3.61
C LYS A 98 -2.43 -30.35 -2.63
N GLY A 99 -2.80 -29.07 -2.79
CA GLY A 99 -3.64 -28.36 -1.83
C GLY A 99 -2.95 -28.09 -0.48
N MET A 100 -1.63 -28.00 -0.47
CA MET A 100 -0.79 -27.84 0.73
C MET A 100 0.05 -26.56 0.66
N THR A 101 0.69 -26.27 1.79
CA THR A 101 1.73 -25.23 1.91
C THR A 101 3.05 -25.86 2.35
N PRO A 102 4.23 -25.27 2.05
CA PRO A 102 5.53 -25.83 2.46
C PRO A 102 5.71 -25.94 3.98
N SER A 103 5.01 -25.11 4.75
CA SER A 103 5.01 -25.09 6.21
C SER A 103 3.59 -24.96 6.74
N THR A 104 3.40 -25.12 8.05
CA THR A 104 2.07 -25.02 8.69
C THR A 104 1.41 -23.67 8.35
N PRO A 105 0.24 -23.66 7.69
CA PRO A 105 -0.42 -22.43 7.30
C PRO A 105 -1.10 -21.76 8.50
N VAL A 106 -1.23 -20.42 8.43
CA VAL A 106 -1.98 -19.64 9.42
C VAL A 106 -3.46 -19.69 9.06
N ILE A 107 -4.12 -20.80 9.38
CA ILE A 107 -5.51 -21.10 9.01
C ILE A 107 -6.49 -19.96 9.34
N PRO A 108 -6.47 -19.32 10.55
CA PRO A 108 -7.38 -18.21 10.84
C PRO A 108 -7.24 -17.03 9.87
N LEU A 109 -6.01 -16.69 9.45
CA LEU A 109 -5.79 -15.60 8.49
C LEU A 109 -6.20 -15.99 7.06
N ILE A 110 -6.12 -17.28 6.70
CA ILE A 110 -6.62 -17.75 5.40
C ILE A 110 -8.15 -17.63 5.34
N HIS A 111 -8.85 -17.96 6.41
CA HIS A 111 -10.30 -17.74 6.50
C HIS A 111 -10.66 -16.25 6.45
N ALA A 112 -9.91 -15.41 7.17
CA ALA A 112 -10.08 -13.97 7.12
C ALA A 112 -9.82 -13.41 5.70
N LEU A 113 -8.80 -13.93 5.01
CA LEU A 113 -8.51 -13.56 3.62
C LEU A 113 -9.68 -13.91 2.69
N ASN A 114 -10.23 -15.12 2.81
CA ASN A 114 -11.40 -15.53 2.03
C ASN A 114 -12.59 -14.59 2.26
N TYR A 115 -12.86 -14.21 3.51
CA TYR A 115 -13.91 -13.24 3.84
C TYR A 115 -13.62 -11.87 3.18
N THR A 116 -12.40 -11.37 3.31
CA THR A 116 -11.99 -10.06 2.74
C THR A 116 -12.05 -10.06 1.22
N LEU A 117 -11.62 -11.13 0.56
CA LEU A 117 -11.71 -11.23 -0.90
C LEU A 117 -13.17 -11.26 -1.38
N ASN A 118 -14.06 -11.98 -0.70
CA ASN A 118 -15.49 -11.94 -1.02
C ASN A 118 -16.08 -10.54 -0.84
N LYS A 119 -15.70 -9.82 0.22
CA LYS A 119 -16.09 -8.42 0.43
C LYS A 119 -15.61 -7.53 -0.71
N LEU A 120 -14.34 -7.68 -1.11
CA LEU A 120 -13.72 -6.94 -2.21
C LEU A 120 -14.46 -7.21 -3.55
N PHE A 121 -14.74 -8.46 -3.87
CA PHE A 121 -15.46 -8.81 -5.10
C PHE A 121 -16.92 -8.33 -5.07
N ASN A 122 -17.58 -8.32 -3.91
CA ASN A 122 -18.92 -7.75 -3.77
C ASN A 122 -18.94 -6.23 -3.92
N GLU A 123 -17.89 -5.53 -3.49
CA GLU A 123 -17.70 -4.10 -3.75
C GLU A 123 -17.47 -3.85 -5.25
N GLY A 124 -16.79 -4.76 -5.92
CA GLY A 124 -16.29 -4.61 -7.28
C GLY A 124 -14.89 -3.97 -7.31
N VAL A 125 -14.00 -4.56 -8.11
CA VAL A 125 -12.59 -4.14 -8.16
C VAL A 125 -12.45 -2.68 -8.61
N GLU A 126 -13.16 -2.29 -9.65
CA GLU A 126 -13.18 -0.92 -10.19
C GLU A 126 -13.74 0.08 -9.17
N ASN A 127 -14.88 -0.24 -8.54
CA ASN A 127 -15.48 0.59 -7.50
C ASN A 127 -14.52 0.80 -6.33
N ARG A 128 -13.76 -0.26 -5.98
CA ARG A 128 -12.74 -0.18 -4.93
C ARG A 128 -11.60 0.77 -5.31
N HIS A 129 -11.09 0.72 -6.55
CA HIS A 129 -10.08 1.65 -7.04
C HIS A 129 -10.61 3.11 -7.02
N GLU A 130 -11.84 3.33 -7.48
CA GLU A 130 -12.48 4.64 -7.47
C GLU A 130 -12.68 5.18 -6.06
N ARG A 131 -13.10 4.32 -5.11
CA ARG A 131 -13.23 4.70 -3.70
C ARG A 131 -11.89 5.15 -3.13
N HIS A 132 -10.82 4.37 -3.29
CA HIS A 132 -9.49 4.76 -2.82
C HIS A 132 -9.01 6.08 -3.44
N TYR A 133 -9.21 6.25 -4.74
CA TYR A 133 -8.87 7.50 -5.41
C TYR A 133 -9.65 8.69 -4.85
N ARG A 134 -10.96 8.56 -4.69
CA ARG A 134 -11.83 9.60 -4.15
C ARG A 134 -11.45 9.99 -2.72
N LEU A 135 -11.23 9.02 -1.84
CA LEU A 135 -10.78 9.26 -0.47
C LEU A 135 -9.42 9.97 -0.42
N ASN A 136 -8.49 9.56 -1.29
CA ASN A 136 -7.20 10.24 -1.43
C ASN A 136 -7.37 11.71 -1.85
N GLN A 137 -8.30 12.01 -2.78
CA GLN A 137 -8.57 13.39 -3.20
C GLN A 137 -9.20 14.24 -2.08
N LEU A 138 -9.99 13.67 -1.17
CA LEU A 138 -10.48 14.38 0.03
C LEU A 138 -9.31 14.87 0.88
N VAL A 139 -8.33 14.00 1.13
CA VAL A 139 -7.13 14.36 1.90
C VAL A 139 -6.28 15.41 1.16
N HIS A 140 -6.09 15.27 -0.15
CA HIS A 140 -5.35 16.27 -0.95
C HIS A 140 -6.02 17.65 -0.90
N LYS A 141 -7.36 17.70 -1.08
CA LYS A 141 -8.12 18.94 -1.01
C LYS A 141 -8.03 19.60 0.36
N TRP A 142 -8.12 18.79 1.42
CA TRP A 142 -7.93 19.27 2.79
C TRP A 142 -6.53 19.87 2.98
N ALA A 143 -5.50 19.19 2.55
CA ALA A 143 -4.12 19.65 2.67
C ALA A 143 -3.90 20.97 1.92
N GLU A 144 -4.38 21.07 0.68
CA GLU A 144 -4.30 22.27 -0.14
C GLU A 144 -5.02 23.45 0.52
N GLY A 145 -6.23 23.20 1.09
CA GLY A 145 -7.03 24.21 1.80
C GLY A 145 -6.35 24.75 3.06
N HIS A 146 -5.46 23.97 3.68
CA HIS A 146 -4.67 24.37 4.85
C HIS A 146 -3.23 24.82 4.52
N GLY A 147 -2.86 24.87 3.25
CA GLY A 147 -1.54 25.30 2.81
C GLY A 147 -0.44 24.25 2.99
N PHE A 148 -0.79 22.98 3.26
CA PHE A 148 0.19 21.89 3.28
C PHE A 148 0.55 21.42 1.87
N GLU A 149 1.82 21.13 1.67
CA GLU A 149 2.33 20.64 0.39
C GLU A 149 2.52 19.12 0.39
N LEU A 150 2.27 18.49 -0.74
CA LEU A 150 2.66 17.09 -0.94
C LEU A 150 4.18 16.94 -0.89
N LEU A 151 4.68 15.88 -0.25
CA LEU A 151 6.10 15.57 -0.29
C LEU A 151 6.55 15.16 -1.70
N PRO A 152 5.88 14.21 -2.40
CA PRO A 152 6.22 13.86 -3.78
C PRO A 152 5.67 14.88 -4.77
N GLN A 153 6.19 14.85 -6.00
CA GLN A 153 5.55 15.54 -7.12
C GLN A 153 4.13 14.98 -7.33
N LYS A 154 3.17 15.84 -7.64
CA LYS A 154 1.73 15.50 -7.74
C LYS A 154 1.45 14.30 -8.67
N GLN A 155 2.17 14.23 -9.79
CA GLN A 155 2.02 13.14 -10.77
C GLN A 155 2.46 11.77 -10.23
N PHE A 156 3.38 11.74 -9.28
CA PHE A 156 3.88 10.53 -8.61
C PHE A 156 3.30 10.34 -7.21
N ALA A 157 2.32 11.13 -6.80
CA ALA A 157 1.69 10.98 -5.50
C ALA A 157 0.91 9.65 -5.41
N SER A 158 1.14 8.94 -4.30
CA SER A 158 0.44 7.70 -3.98
C SER A 158 -1.07 7.89 -3.92
N LYS A 159 -1.82 6.84 -4.29
CA LYS A 159 -3.29 6.80 -4.19
C LYS A 159 -3.76 6.08 -2.92
N SER A 160 -2.84 5.46 -2.18
CA SER A 160 -3.14 4.71 -0.95
C SER A 160 -2.90 5.51 0.31
N LEU A 161 -2.10 6.54 0.23
CA LEU A 161 -1.79 7.46 1.33
C LEU A 161 -1.34 8.82 0.79
N THR A 162 -1.42 9.82 1.64
CA THR A 162 -0.91 11.16 1.35
C THR A 162 0.23 11.46 2.32
N CYS A 163 1.41 11.79 1.79
CA CYS A 163 2.53 12.27 2.58
C CYS A 163 2.68 13.79 2.39
N LEU A 164 2.54 14.54 3.47
CA LEU A 164 2.54 15.98 3.51
C LEU A 164 3.82 16.51 4.13
N ARG A 165 4.34 17.62 3.62
CA ARG A 165 5.44 18.38 4.22
C ARG A 165 4.93 19.14 5.44
N ASN A 166 5.75 19.26 6.45
CA ASN A 166 5.54 20.22 7.53
C ASN A 166 6.11 21.60 7.11
N ASN A 167 5.60 22.12 6.00
CA ASN A 167 6.03 23.41 5.44
C ASN A 167 5.49 24.63 6.22
N LEU A 168 4.54 24.43 7.11
CA LEU A 168 4.02 25.44 8.01
C LEU A 168 4.79 25.50 9.34
N ASP A 169 5.80 24.64 9.51
CA ASP A 169 6.67 24.53 10.69
C ASP A 169 5.90 24.39 12.01
N ILE A 170 4.77 23.65 11.97
CA ILE A 170 3.99 23.38 13.19
C ILE A 170 4.76 22.40 14.10
N ASP A 171 4.48 22.45 15.41
CA ASP A 171 4.92 21.39 16.33
C ASP A 171 4.17 20.08 16.04
N LEU A 172 4.66 19.37 15.03
CA LEU A 172 4.07 18.14 14.55
C LEU A 172 3.99 17.05 15.62
N ALA A 173 4.96 17.01 16.54
CA ALA A 173 4.97 16.00 17.61
C ALA A 173 3.81 16.23 18.58
N SER A 174 3.61 17.47 19.01
CA SER A 174 2.49 17.86 19.88
C SER A 174 1.15 17.75 19.17
N PHE A 175 1.07 18.12 17.89
CA PHE A 175 -0.13 17.95 17.06
C PHE A 175 -0.57 16.48 17.00
N VAL A 176 0.33 15.56 16.59
CA VAL A 176 0.03 14.12 16.50
C VAL A 176 -0.35 13.53 17.86
N LYS A 177 0.34 13.97 18.93
CA LYS A 177 0.03 13.54 20.30
C LYS A 177 -1.37 13.99 20.71
N THR A 178 -1.71 15.26 20.50
CA THR A 178 -3.00 15.83 20.86
C THR A 178 -4.13 15.14 20.09
N LEU A 179 -3.96 14.90 18.80
CA LEU A 179 -4.93 14.18 17.97
C LEU A 179 -5.22 12.77 18.53
N ARG A 180 -4.16 12.05 18.93
CA ARG A 180 -4.29 10.72 19.53
C ARG A 180 -4.98 10.74 20.88
N GLU A 181 -4.62 11.68 21.74
CA GLU A 181 -5.13 11.74 23.11
C GLU A 181 -6.56 12.26 23.17
N SER A 182 -6.91 13.29 22.41
CA SER A 182 -8.21 13.93 22.45
C SER A 182 -9.24 13.27 21.52
N LYS A 183 -8.83 12.84 20.32
CA LYS A 183 -9.71 12.30 19.28
C LYS A 183 -9.61 10.79 19.09
N LYS A 184 -8.63 10.14 19.75
CA LYS A 184 -8.32 8.70 19.56
C LYS A 184 -7.94 8.34 18.11
N ILE A 185 -7.44 9.30 17.37
CA ILE A 185 -7.00 9.18 16.00
C ILE A 185 -5.48 9.20 15.95
N SER A 186 -4.88 8.31 15.17
CA SER A 186 -3.44 8.22 15.02
C SER A 186 -3.05 8.41 13.55
N ILE A 187 -2.23 9.42 13.29
CA ILE A 187 -1.53 9.59 12.02
C ILE A 187 -0.03 9.41 12.23
N ASP A 188 0.72 9.21 11.16
CA ASP A 188 2.17 9.02 11.24
C ASP A 188 2.92 10.36 11.05
N GLY A 189 3.88 10.63 11.90
CA GLY A 189 4.70 11.86 11.90
C GLY A 189 5.97 11.78 11.05
N GLY A 190 5.98 10.97 10.00
CA GLY A 190 7.12 10.76 9.10
C GLY A 190 8.03 9.62 9.55
N TYR A 191 8.93 9.19 8.65
CA TYR A 191 9.79 8.03 8.84
C TYR A 191 11.27 8.36 8.55
N GLY A 192 12.19 7.75 9.29
CA GLY A 192 13.62 7.87 9.07
C GLY A 192 14.11 9.33 9.02
N LYS A 193 14.78 9.72 7.96
CA LYS A 193 15.37 11.06 7.76
C LYS A 193 14.35 12.19 7.63
N ILE A 194 13.09 11.86 7.35
CA ILE A 194 11.97 12.83 7.18
C ILE A 194 11.04 12.87 8.39
N LYS A 195 11.38 12.16 9.48
CA LYS A 195 10.62 12.19 10.74
C LYS A 195 10.57 13.62 11.29
N GLY A 196 9.39 14.07 11.69
CA GLY A 196 9.12 15.43 12.15
C GLY A 196 9.07 16.51 11.06
N LYS A 197 9.50 16.18 9.84
CA LYS A 197 9.45 17.08 8.66
C LYS A 197 8.26 16.79 7.77
N THR A 198 7.59 15.67 7.98
CA THR A 198 6.43 15.19 7.19
C THR A 198 5.46 14.47 8.10
N PHE A 199 4.22 14.37 7.64
CA PHE A 199 3.23 13.48 8.23
C PHE A 199 2.43 12.77 7.13
N ARG A 200 1.81 11.64 7.49
CA ARG A 200 1.14 10.78 6.52
C ARG A 200 -0.27 10.43 6.97
N ILE A 201 -1.18 10.47 6.01
CA ILE A 201 -2.58 10.09 6.19
C ILE A 201 -2.85 8.94 5.23
N SER A 202 -3.29 7.80 5.74
CA SER A 202 -3.65 6.62 4.95
C SER A 202 -5.15 6.64 4.64
N ASN A 203 -5.50 6.21 3.43
CA ASN A 203 -6.86 5.94 2.99
C ASN A 203 -7.02 4.48 2.50
N MET A 204 -6.11 3.59 2.94
CA MET A 204 -6.09 2.18 2.53
C MET A 204 -7.16 1.35 3.24
N GLY A 205 -7.55 0.27 2.57
CA GLY A 205 -8.35 -0.78 3.18
C GLY A 205 -9.84 -0.49 3.17
N ASP A 206 -10.44 -0.52 4.34
CA ASP A 206 -11.89 -0.36 4.53
C ASP A 206 -12.30 1.07 4.89
N GLU A 207 -11.40 2.04 4.71
CA GLU A 207 -11.72 3.44 4.93
C GLU A 207 -12.90 3.89 4.04
N THR A 208 -13.75 4.73 4.61
CA THR A 208 -14.97 5.27 3.97
C THR A 208 -14.91 6.78 3.91
N ASP A 209 -15.85 7.40 3.18
CA ASP A 209 -16.00 8.86 3.21
C ASP A 209 -16.26 9.38 4.62
N GLU A 210 -17.06 8.66 5.40
CA GLU A 210 -17.37 9.01 6.79
C GLU A 210 -16.11 8.98 7.65
N SER A 211 -15.30 7.92 7.57
CA SER A 211 -14.08 7.80 8.38
C SER A 211 -13.03 8.86 8.00
N ILE A 212 -12.85 9.13 6.71
CA ILE A 212 -11.90 10.16 6.25
C ILE A 212 -12.40 11.56 6.62
N ASN A 213 -13.69 11.87 6.43
CA ASN A 213 -14.24 13.17 6.83
C ASN A 213 -14.17 13.36 8.35
N HIS A 214 -14.41 12.32 9.16
CA HIS A 214 -14.23 12.37 10.60
C HIS A 214 -12.77 12.62 10.98
N LEU A 215 -11.83 11.98 10.33
CA LEU A 215 -10.39 12.25 10.50
C LEU A 215 -10.08 13.72 10.20
N LEU A 216 -10.49 14.23 9.02
CA LEU A 216 -10.15 15.57 8.57
C LEU A 216 -10.78 16.65 9.47
N SER A 217 -12.05 16.52 9.85
CA SER A 217 -12.70 17.46 10.80
C SER A 217 -12.06 17.42 12.18
N SER A 218 -11.64 16.25 12.65
CA SER A 218 -10.90 16.13 13.91
C SER A 218 -9.53 16.78 13.85
N MET A 219 -8.87 16.68 12.69
CA MET A 219 -7.60 17.39 12.46
C MET A 219 -7.82 18.90 12.44
N ASP A 220 -8.89 19.41 11.83
CA ASP A 220 -9.23 20.84 11.81
C ASP A 220 -9.36 21.40 13.23
N GLU A 221 -10.13 20.70 14.10
CA GLU A 221 -10.32 21.13 15.48
C GLU A 221 -9.00 21.18 16.28
N VAL A 222 -8.11 20.20 16.03
CA VAL A 222 -6.84 20.10 16.77
C VAL A 222 -5.75 21.00 16.19
N LEU A 223 -5.81 21.29 14.87
CA LEU A 223 -4.76 22.03 14.17
C LEU A 223 -4.70 23.52 14.52
N VAL A 224 -5.86 24.12 14.82
CA VAL A 224 -5.99 25.58 15.06
C VAL A 224 -4.91 26.17 15.99
N PRO A 225 -4.61 25.58 17.16
CA PRO A 225 -3.58 26.13 18.07
C PRO A 225 -2.14 26.00 17.55
N PHE A 226 -1.91 25.22 16.51
CA PHE A 226 -0.58 24.96 15.95
C PHE A 226 -0.28 25.75 14.67
N LEU A 227 -1.29 26.38 14.10
CA LEU A 227 -1.11 27.23 12.91
C LEU A 227 -0.39 28.52 13.28
N PRO A 228 0.50 29.06 12.41
CA PRO A 228 1.24 30.28 12.62
C PRO A 228 0.32 31.53 12.72
#